data_7f73f1f39b33d465ec1d30e6b631f1e8
#
_entry.id   7f73f1f39b33d465ec1d30e6b631f1e8
#
_cell.length_a   1.000
_cell.length_b   1.000
_cell.length_c   1.000
_cell.angle_alpha   90.00
_cell.angle_beta   90.00
_cell.angle_gamma   90.00
#
_symmetry.space_group_name_H-M   'P 1'
#
loop_
_entity.id
_entity.type
_entity.pdbx_description
1 polymer ?
#
loop_
_entity_poly.entity_id
_entity_poly.type
_entity_poly.pdbx_seq_one_letter_code
_entity_poly.pdbx_strand_id
1 'polypeptide(L)'
;MKVDDLSFEVRDRSLNRIGLILPQDLVGATVVVRFNNTGTWALKLPSGNPMGELLRLPGYGLIVTGPNGETIISGPTLTARLEQTMNNTDGTWQIEGASDDIILSERLAYPTPTTADVTAQTTPQDVRTGAAETVIKAYLDANIGPSAPAARELAGLVIEADQGRGTTVTGVARFNTLQGLFYDLAQVGGIGY
;
A
#
# COMPACT_ATOMS: atom_id res chain seq x y z
N MET A 1 1.93 -10.98 -19.38
CA MET A 1 2.23 -9.54 -19.58
C MET A 1 3.73 -9.41 -19.60
N LYS A 2 4.31 -8.74 -20.59
CA LYS A 2 5.75 -8.50 -20.66
C LYS A 2 6.08 -7.18 -19.96
N VAL A 3 7.31 -7.02 -19.49
CA VAL A 3 7.76 -5.75 -18.88
C VAL A 3 7.68 -4.59 -19.87
N ASP A 4 7.88 -4.86 -21.15
CA ASP A 4 7.79 -3.88 -22.24
C ASP A 4 6.38 -3.30 -22.43
N ASP A 5 5.34 -3.98 -21.90
CA ASP A 5 3.96 -3.52 -21.94
C ASP A 5 3.62 -2.61 -20.74
N LEU A 6 4.56 -2.40 -19.80
CA LEU A 6 4.36 -1.65 -18.59
C LEU A 6 5.03 -0.28 -18.65
N SER A 7 4.39 0.71 -18.04
CA SER A 7 4.94 2.03 -17.79
C SER A 7 5.29 2.18 -16.32
N PHE A 8 6.47 2.72 -16.03
CA PHE A 8 7.00 2.90 -14.68
C PHE A 8 7.16 4.40 -14.41
N GLU A 9 6.43 4.92 -13.43
CA GLU A 9 6.44 6.35 -13.10
C GLU A 9 6.82 6.54 -11.63
N VAL A 10 7.64 7.56 -11.37
CA VAL A 10 7.98 7.97 -10.00
C VAL A 10 6.91 8.92 -9.50
N ARG A 11 6.48 8.72 -8.25
CA ARG A 11 5.58 9.62 -7.54
C ARG A 11 6.22 10.16 -6.25
N ASP A 12 5.78 11.35 -5.84
CA ASP A 12 6.17 11.92 -4.55
C ASP A 12 5.27 11.41 -3.40
N ARG A 13 5.52 11.91 -2.17
CA ARG A 13 4.73 11.60 -0.99
C ARG A 13 3.27 12.09 -1.05
N SER A 14 2.98 13.06 -1.91
CA SER A 14 1.63 13.59 -2.13
C SER A 14 0.92 12.88 -3.28
N LEU A 15 1.49 11.77 -3.75
CA LEU A 15 1.01 10.93 -4.86
C LEU A 15 1.04 11.63 -6.23
N ASN A 16 1.72 12.77 -6.36
CA ASN A 16 1.90 13.42 -7.65
C ASN A 16 2.89 12.63 -8.51
N ARG A 17 2.55 12.41 -9.78
CA ARG A 17 3.46 11.82 -10.78
C ARG A 17 4.55 12.83 -11.11
N ILE A 18 5.81 12.44 -10.93
CA ILE A 18 6.98 13.30 -11.11
C ILE A 18 7.67 13.06 -12.46
N GLY A 19 7.80 11.82 -12.87
CA GLY A 19 8.47 11.48 -14.11
C GLY A 19 8.40 10.01 -14.45
N LEU A 20 8.66 9.73 -15.73
CA LEU A 20 8.67 8.39 -16.31
C LEU A 20 10.09 7.82 -16.28
N ILE A 21 10.20 6.55 -15.92
CA ILE A 21 11.40 5.75 -16.12
C ILE A 21 11.33 5.17 -17.53
N LEU A 22 12.28 5.54 -18.37
CA LEU A 22 12.27 5.08 -19.76
C LEU A 22 12.68 3.60 -19.85
N PRO A 23 12.09 2.82 -20.76
CA PRO A 23 12.39 1.39 -20.90
C PRO A 23 13.88 1.09 -21.10
N GLN A 24 14.62 1.95 -21.83
CA GLN A 24 16.06 1.78 -22.03
C GLN A 24 16.90 1.97 -20.77
N ASP A 25 16.36 2.61 -19.74
CA ASP A 25 17.05 2.83 -18.46
C ASP A 25 16.81 1.69 -17.48
N LEU A 26 15.85 0.80 -17.76
CA LEU A 26 15.54 -0.36 -16.93
C LEU A 26 16.56 -1.48 -17.18
N VAL A 27 17.40 -1.77 -16.20
CA VAL A 27 18.26 -2.97 -16.17
C VAL A 27 17.42 -4.21 -15.80
N GLY A 28 16.39 -4.03 -15.00
CA GLY A 28 15.45 -5.07 -14.63
C GLY A 28 14.28 -4.54 -13.81
N ALA A 29 13.15 -5.22 -13.90
CA ALA A 29 11.96 -4.92 -13.12
C ALA A 29 11.25 -6.21 -12.71
N THR A 30 10.70 -6.23 -11.50
CA THR A 30 9.83 -7.29 -10.99
C THR A 30 8.64 -6.65 -10.32
N VAL A 31 7.43 -7.10 -10.66
CA VAL A 31 6.19 -6.65 -10.06
C VAL A 31 5.38 -7.88 -9.66
N VAL A 32 4.99 -7.93 -8.39
CA VAL A 32 4.21 -9.03 -7.82
C VAL A 32 2.93 -8.46 -7.22
N VAL A 33 1.82 -8.63 -7.90
CA VAL A 33 0.49 -8.28 -7.41
C VAL A 33 -0.05 -9.44 -6.58
N ARG A 34 -0.64 -9.14 -5.42
CA ARG A 34 -1.26 -10.14 -4.55
C ARG A 34 -2.72 -9.77 -4.27
N PHE A 35 -3.56 -10.78 -4.24
CA PHE A 35 -4.96 -10.62 -3.86
C PHE A 35 -5.07 -10.57 -2.32
N ASN A 36 -5.76 -9.56 -1.80
CA ASN A 36 -5.96 -9.34 -0.36
C ASN A 36 -4.66 -9.34 0.47
N ASN A 37 -3.56 -8.91 -0.13
CA ASN A 37 -2.27 -8.87 0.54
C ASN A 37 -1.34 -7.87 -0.16
N THR A 38 -0.36 -7.36 0.57
CA THR A 38 0.61 -6.41 0.06
C THR A 38 1.41 -6.99 -1.11
N GLY A 39 1.30 -6.35 -2.26
CA GLY A 39 2.13 -6.60 -3.42
C GLY A 39 3.55 -6.04 -3.24
N THR A 40 4.46 -6.41 -4.12
CA THR A 40 5.85 -5.92 -4.08
C THR A 40 6.32 -5.54 -5.47
N TRP A 41 7.24 -4.59 -5.52
CA TRP A 41 7.92 -4.23 -6.75
C TRP A 41 9.42 -4.04 -6.50
N ALA A 42 10.21 -4.31 -7.53
CA ALA A 42 11.65 -4.10 -7.51
C ALA A 42 12.12 -3.59 -8.87
N LEU A 43 13.03 -2.64 -8.86
CA LEU A 43 13.65 -2.06 -10.04
C LEU A 43 15.18 -2.11 -9.93
N LYS A 44 15.82 -2.30 -11.08
CA LYS A 44 17.26 -2.08 -11.25
C LYS A 44 17.47 -0.95 -12.26
N LEU A 45 18.16 0.09 -11.82
CA LEU A 45 18.46 1.28 -12.60
C LEU A 45 19.95 1.60 -12.54
N PRO A 46 20.57 2.11 -13.64
CA PRO A 46 21.93 2.60 -13.58
C PRO A 46 22.07 3.67 -12.49
N SER A 47 23.21 3.73 -11.82
CA SER A 47 23.51 4.84 -10.91
C SER A 47 23.54 6.15 -11.71
N GLY A 48 23.14 7.25 -11.11
CA GLY A 48 22.98 8.53 -11.82
C GLY A 48 21.73 8.64 -12.66
N ASN A 49 20.86 7.63 -12.74
CA ASN A 49 19.53 7.80 -13.31
C ASN A 49 18.69 8.75 -12.43
N PRO A 50 18.18 9.89 -12.97
CA PRO A 50 17.48 10.90 -12.16
C PRO A 50 16.25 10.34 -11.42
N MET A 51 15.51 9.41 -12.03
CA MET A 51 14.34 8.80 -11.42
C MET A 51 14.74 7.83 -10.31
N GLY A 52 15.86 7.13 -10.47
CA GLY A 52 16.45 6.29 -9.41
C GLY A 52 16.87 7.12 -8.20
N GLU A 53 17.45 8.30 -8.40
CA GLU A 53 17.82 9.21 -7.31
C GLU A 53 16.58 9.74 -6.56
N LEU A 54 15.47 10.01 -7.24
CA LEU A 54 14.21 10.40 -6.60
C LEU A 54 13.59 9.26 -5.79
N LEU A 55 13.57 8.04 -6.32
CA LEU A 55 13.01 6.88 -5.63
C LEU A 55 13.71 6.57 -4.29
N ARG A 56 14.94 7.03 -4.09
CA ARG A 56 15.68 6.88 -2.82
C ARG A 56 15.23 7.85 -1.74
N LEU A 57 14.52 8.89 -2.11
CA LEU A 57 14.09 9.91 -1.15
C LEU A 57 12.90 9.41 -0.32
N PRO A 58 12.84 9.76 0.98
CA PRO A 58 11.74 9.35 1.84
C PRO A 58 10.37 9.82 1.31
N GLY A 59 9.43 8.88 1.23
CA GLY A 59 8.07 9.14 0.79
C GLY A 59 7.87 9.11 -0.72
N TYR A 60 8.92 8.94 -1.50
CA TYR A 60 8.79 8.67 -2.93
C TYR A 60 8.41 7.20 -3.16
N GLY A 61 7.83 6.94 -4.32
CA GLY A 61 7.39 5.60 -4.68
C GLY A 61 7.19 5.45 -6.18
N LEU A 62 6.71 4.29 -6.55
CA LEU A 62 6.49 3.88 -7.92
C LEU A 62 5.01 3.76 -8.22
N ILE A 63 4.62 4.10 -9.44
CA ILE A 63 3.35 3.71 -10.07
C ILE A 63 3.71 2.87 -11.28
N VAL A 64 3.13 1.68 -11.38
CA VAL A 64 3.23 0.81 -12.55
C VAL A 64 1.87 0.77 -13.24
N THR A 65 1.86 1.16 -14.50
CA THR A 65 0.65 1.26 -15.32
C THR A 65 0.71 0.23 -16.45
N GLY A 66 -0.38 -0.45 -16.69
CA GLY A 66 -0.53 -1.41 -17.78
C GLY A 66 -0.83 -0.76 -19.13
N PRO A 67 -0.92 -1.56 -20.20
CA PRO A 67 -1.05 -1.08 -21.56
C PRO A 67 -2.35 -0.32 -21.85
N ASN A 68 -3.39 -0.53 -21.04
CA ASN A 68 -4.68 0.15 -21.18
C ASN A 68 -4.80 1.36 -20.24
N GLY A 69 -3.71 1.75 -19.57
CA GLY A 69 -3.69 2.86 -18.62
C GLY A 69 -4.16 2.50 -17.20
N GLU A 70 -4.47 1.23 -16.92
CA GLU A 70 -4.82 0.75 -15.59
C GLU A 70 -3.59 0.76 -14.67
N THR A 71 -3.78 1.16 -13.43
CA THR A 71 -2.73 1.03 -12.41
C THR A 71 -2.64 -0.42 -11.96
N ILE A 72 -1.49 -1.05 -12.22
CA ILE A 72 -1.20 -2.44 -11.81
C ILE A 72 -0.78 -2.48 -10.34
N ILE A 73 0.11 -1.58 -9.95
CA ILE A 73 0.56 -1.40 -8.57
C ILE A 73 1.03 0.04 -8.38
N SER A 74 0.77 0.59 -7.22
CA SER A 74 1.37 1.83 -6.74
C SER A 74 1.87 1.61 -5.32
N GLY A 75 3.01 2.20 -4.96
CA GLY A 75 3.46 2.08 -3.60
C GLY A 75 4.81 2.72 -3.31
N PRO A 76 5.11 2.91 -2.00
CA PRO A 76 6.34 3.56 -1.56
C PRO A 76 7.57 2.70 -1.78
N THR A 77 8.72 3.36 -1.90
CA THR A 77 10.02 2.72 -1.77
C THR A 77 10.27 2.34 -0.32
N LEU A 78 10.71 1.11 -0.10
CA LEU A 78 11.09 0.60 1.22
C LEU A 78 12.61 0.54 1.38
N THR A 79 13.31 0.09 0.36
CA THR A 79 14.78 -0.04 0.38
C THR A 79 15.40 0.43 -0.93
N ALA A 80 16.61 0.97 -0.84
CA ALA A 80 17.42 1.28 -2.00
C ALA A 80 18.88 0.94 -1.69
N ARG A 81 19.51 0.15 -2.54
CA ARG A 81 20.87 -0.33 -2.38
C ARG A 81 21.66 -0.15 -3.67
N LEU A 82 22.88 0.38 -3.56
CA LEU A 82 23.81 0.47 -4.69
C LEU A 82 24.63 -0.83 -4.77
N GLU A 83 24.58 -1.48 -5.91
CA GLU A 83 25.43 -2.62 -6.23
C GLU A 83 26.51 -2.19 -7.24
N GLN A 84 27.77 -2.39 -6.87
CA GLN A 84 28.93 -2.16 -7.72
C GLN A 84 29.70 -3.45 -7.90
N THR A 85 30.24 -3.66 -9.09
CA THR A 85 31.11 -4.79 -9.41
C THR A 85 32.35 -4.27 -10.11
N MET A 86 33.42 -5.14 -10.22
CA MET A 86 34.66 -4.78 -10.94
C MET A 86 34.38 -4.41 -12.41
N ASN A 87 33.31 -4.95 -13.00
CA ASN A 87 32.92 -4.69 -14.40
C ASN A 87 31.88 -3.58 -14.54
N ASN A 88 31.31 -3.10 -13.42
CA ASN A 88 30.35 -2.00 -13.36
C ASN A 88 30.69 -1.10 -12.17
N THR A 89 31.69 -0.24 -12.38
CA THR A 89 32.19 0.68 -11.36
C THR A 89 31.24 1.82 -11.06
N ASP A 90 30.39 2.20 -12.03
CA ASP A 90 29.37 3.24 -11.84
C ASP A 90 28.23 2.74 -10.94
N GLY A 91 27.96 1.42 -11.00
CA GLY A 91 26.99 0.75 -10.15
C GLY A 91 25.57 0.74 -10.69
N THR A 92 24.74 -0.03 -10.01
CA THR A 92 23.32 -0.19 -10.31
C THR A 92 22.52 -0.05 -9.02
N TRP A 93 21.54 0.80 -9.01
CA TRP A 93 20.57 0.86 -7.92
C TRP A 93 19.64 -0.35 -7.97
N GLN A 94 19.54 -1.07 -6.88
CA GLN A 94 18.45 -1.97 -6.57
C GLN A 94 17.48 -1.25 -5.64
N ILE A 95 16.25 -1.00 -6.11
CA ILE A 95 15.22 -0.26 -5.40
C ILE A 95 14.02 -1.17 -5.27
N GLU A 96 13.56 -1.36 -4.05
CA GLU A 96 12.45 -2.27 -3.74
C GLU A 96 11.37 -1.50 -2.97
N GLY A 97 10.13 -1.85 -3.21
CA GLY A 97 8.99 -1.29 -2.54
C GLY A 97 7.81 -2.25 -2.44
N ALA A 98 6.76 -1.77 -1.86
CA ALA A 98 5.52 -2.50 -1.67
C ALA A 98 4.34 -1.72 -2.25
N SER A 99 3.17 -2.35 -2.38
CA SER A 99 1.93 -1.67 -2.73
C SER A 99 1.45 -0.74 -1.61
N ASP A 100 0.61 0.24 -1.95
CA ASP A 100 0.13 1.27 -0.99
C ASP A 100 -0.66 0.68 0.19
N ASP A 101 -1.25 -0.48 0.03
CA ASP A 101 -1.93 -1.23 1.09
C ASP A 101 -1.01 -1.68 2.23
N ILE A 102 0.32 -1.53 2.09
CA ILE A 102 1.28 -1.74 3.19
C ILE A 102 0.91 -0.90 4.41
N ILE A 103 0.28 0.26 4.22
CA ILE A 103 -0.20 1.12 5.31
C ILE A 103 -1.13 0.36 6.27
N LEU A 104 -1.89 -0.61 5.78
CA LEU A 104 -2.80 -1.43 6.60
C LEU A 104 -2.03 -2.35 7.55
N SER A 105 -0.81 -2.76 7.19
CA SER A 105 0.06 -3.56 8.07
C SER A 105 0.70 -2.73 9.19
N GLU A 106 0.78 -1.41 9.00
CA GLU A 106 1.38 -0.46 9.93
C GLU A 106 0.36 0.19 10.87
N ARG A 107 -0.93 -0.05 10.65
CA ARG A 107 -2.04 0.54 11.40
C ARG A 107 -2.81 -0.51 12.17
N LEU A 108 -3.19 -0.15 13.40
CA LEU A 108 -3.90 -1.04 14.31
C LEU A 108 -5.38 -0.67 14.38
N ALA A 109 -6.23 -1.68 14.48
CA ALA A 109 -7.64 -1.54 14.82
C ALA A 109 -7.80 -1.41 16.33
N TYR A 110 -8.23 -0.25 16.81
CA TYR A 110 -8.38 0.03 18.24
C TYR A 110 -9.72 -0.48 18.77
N PRO A 111 -9.74 -0.96 20.05
CA PRO A 111 -10.99 -1.34 20.71
C PRO A 111 -11.97 -0.19 20.89
N THR A 112 -11.45 1.04 21.10
CA THR A 112 -12.23 2.30 21.15
C THR A 112 -11.68 3.23 20.09
N PRO A 113 -12.05 3.09 18.80
CA PRO A 113 -11.41 3.81 17.70
C PRO A 113 -11.60 5.34 17.74
N THR A 114 -12.61 5.83 18.48
CA THR A 114 -12.83 7.27 18.70
C THR A 114 -11.78 7.93 19.57
N THR A 115 -10.90 7.15 20.20
CA THR A 115 -9.82 7.63 21.08
C THR A 115 -8.47 7.30 20.48
N ALA A 116 -7.64 8.33 20.25
CA ALA A 116 -6.29 8.15 19.70
C ALA A 116 -5.30 7.60 20.74
N ASP A 117 -5.53 7.85 22.01
CA ASP A 117 -4.67 7.42 23.11
C ASP A 117 -4.82 5.92 23.38
N VAL A 118 -3.72 5.18 23.22
CA VAL A 118 -3.65 3.73 23.49
C VAL A 118 -3.96 3.41 24.95
N THR A 119 -3.60 4.29 25.88
CA THR A 119 -3.80 4.06 27.31
C THR A 119 -5.23 4.33 27.79
N ALA A 120 -6.02 5.05 26.96
CA ALA A 120 -7.40 5.41 27.26
C ALA A 120 -8.44 4.49 26.60
N GLN A 121 -8.04 3.28 26.18
CA GLN A 121 -8.95 2.32 25.59
C GLN A 121 -9.83 1.67 26.67
N THR A 122 -11.10 2.04 26.70
CA THR A 122 -12.03 1.65 27.77
C THR A 122 -12.82 0.38 27.47
N THR A 123 -12.97 0.02 26.19
CA THR A 123 -13.65 -1.21 25.79
C THR A 123 -12.66 -2.37 25.60
N PRO A 124 -13.04 -3.61 25.89
CA PRO A 124 -12.14 -4.74 25.67
C PRO A 124 -11.87 -5.01 24.18
N GLN A 125 -12.84 -4.71 23.31
CA GLN A 125 -12.75 -4.94 21.87
C GLN A 125 -13.81 -4.13 21.11
N ASP A 126 -13.57 -3.81 19.84
CA ASP A 126 -14.56 -3.30 18.89
C ASP A 126 -15.16 -4.48 18.12
N VAL A 127 -16.47 -4.70 18.26
CA VAL A 127 -17.19 -5.80 17.59
C VAL A 127 -18.16 -5.23 16.58
N ARG A 128 -18.03 -5.66 15.31
CA ARG A 128 -18.90 -5.22 14.22
C ARG A 128 -19.43 -6.42 13.44
N THR A 129 -20.72 -6.41 13.13
CA THR A 129 -21.39 -7.47 12.36
C THR A 129 -22.15 -6.86 11.18
N GLY A 130 -22.01 -7.47 10.00
CA GLY A 130 -22.66 -7.03 8.77
C GLY A 130 -22.07 -7.71 7.54
N ALA A 131 -22.43 -7.24 6.36
CA ALA A 131 -21.78 -7.67 5.12
C ALA A 131 -20.26 -7.39 5.20
N ALA A 132 -19.44 -8.27 4.65
CA ALA A 132 -17.98 -8.18 4.80
C ALA A 132 -17.42 -6.83 4.35
N GLU A 133 -17.87 -6.30 3.21
CA GLU A 133 -17.48 -4.97 2.73
C GLU A 133 -17.83 -3.87 3.73
N THR A 134 -19.07 -3.87 4.23
CA THR A 134 -19.55 -2.90 5.21
C THR A 134 -18.69 -2.92 6.47
N VAL A 135 -18.37 -4.10 6.98
CA VAL A 135 -17.57 -4.27 8.20
C VAL A 135 -16.12 -3.80 7.98
N ILE A 136 -15.50 -4.18 6.86
CA ILE A 136 -14.14 -3.75 6.50
C ILE A 136 -14.07 -2.23 6.37
N LYS A 137 -14.98 -1.62 5.60
CA LYS A 137 -15.03 -0.17 5.41
C LYS A 137 -15.29 0.58 6.73
N ALA A 138 -16.13 0.05 7.60
CA ALA A 138 -16.40 0.63 8.91
C ALA A 138 -15.17 0.59 9.84
N TYR A 139 -14.35 -0.47 9.81
CA TYR A 139 -13.07 -0.50 10.52
C TYR A 139 -12.04 0.44 9.90
N LEU A 140 -11.97 0.50 8.58
CA LEU A 140 -11.08 1.41 7.86
C LEU A 140 -11.38 2.86 8.24
N ASP A 141 -12.64 3.26 8.12
CA ASP A 141 -13.09 4.62 8.41
C ASP A 141 -12.82 5.04 9.86
N ALA A 142 -13.20 4.19 10.80
CA ALA A 142 -13.04 4.50 12.22
C ALA A 142 -11.58 4.54 12.69
N ASN A 143 -10.65 3.85 12.01
CA ASN A 143 -9.26 3.74 12.48
C ASN A 143 -8.28 4.63 11.73
N ILE A 144 -8.48 4.89 10.45
CA ILE A 144 -7.58 5.73 9.62
C ILE A 144 -8.33 6.59 8.60
N GLY A 145 -9.65 6.44 8.47
CA GLY A 145 -10.48 7.21 7.55
C GLY A 145 -10.95 8.54 8.14
N PRO A 146 -11.87 9.22 7.45
CA PRO A 146 -12.40 10.54 7.84
C PRO A 146 -13.07 10.56 9.22
N SER A 147 -13.57 9.44 9.73
CA SER A 147 -14.17 9.34 11.07
C SER A 147 -13.15 9.04 12.17
N ALA A 148 -11.89 8.82 11.83
CA ALA A 148 -10.83 8.57 12.81
C ALA A 148 -10.45 9.88 13.53
N PRO A 149 -9.93 9.79 14.78
CA PRO A 149 -9.29 10.94 15.42
C PRO A 149 -8.19 11.52 14.54
N ALA A 150 -8.06 12.85 14.46
CA ALA A 150 -7.11 13.55 13.59
C ALA A 150 -5.64 13.06 13.71
N ALA A 151 -5.23 12.59 14.90
CA ALA A 151 -3.89 12.01 15.11
C ALA A 151 -3.68 10.66 14.42
N ARG A 152 -4.74 10.02 13.93
CA ARG A 152 -4.72 8.70 13.29
C ARG A 152 -5.24 8.73 11.86
N GLU A 153 -5.97 9.77 11.50
CA GLU A 153 -6.52 9.97 10.16
C GLU A 153 -5.40 9.95 9.11
N LEU A 154 -5.62 9.21 8.04
CA LEU A 154 -4.78 9.24 6.85
C LEU A 154 -5.32 10.32 5.90
N ALA A 155 -4.65 11.45 5.88
CA ALA A 155 -5.08 12.58 5.05
C ALA A 155 -5.20 12.18 3.56
N GLY A 156 -6.35 12.52 2.97
CA GLY A 156 -6.64 12.22 1.58
C GLY A 156 -7.16 10.80 1.30
N LEU A 157 -7.34 9.97 2.33
CA LEU A 157 -7.99 8.67 2.16
C LEU A 157 -9.48 8.88 1.82
N VAL A 158 -9.88 8.37 0.68
CA VAL A 158 -11.28 8.35 0.23
C VAL A 158 -11.78 6.90 0.25
N ILE A 159 -12.87 6.68 0.96
CA ILE A 159 -13.51 5.36 1.04
C ILE A 159 -14.64 5.33 0.03
N GLU A 160 -14.59 4.38 -0.91
CA GLU A 160 -15.66 4.16 -1.88
C GLU A 160 -17.01 3.86 -1.18
N ALA A 161 -18.11 4.26 -1.79
CA ALA A 161 -19.45 3.97 -1.29
C ALA A 161 -19.65 2.46 -1.04
N ASP A 162 -20.22 2.13 0.11
CA ASP A 162 -20.51 0.75 0.50
C ASP A 162 -21.59 0.14 -0.41
N GLN A 163 -21.32 -1.05 -0.95
CA GLN A 163 -22.25 -1.82 -1.78
C GLN A 163 -22.83 -3.03 -1.04
N GLY A 164 -22.40 -3.28 0.19
CA GLY A 164 -22.87 -4.39 1.01
C GLY A 164 -22.47 -5.77 0.47
N ARG A 165 -21.32 -5.85 -0.21
CA ARG A 165 -20.83 -7.09 -0.83
C ARG A 165 -20.30 -8.10 0.22
N GLY A 166 -20.33 -9.38 -0.15
CA GLY A 166 -19.86 -10.49 0.68
C GLY A 166 -20.91 -11.03 1.65
N THR A 167 -20.59 -12.17 2.26
CA THR A 167 -21.47 -12.77 3.28
C THR A 167 -21.40 -11.98 4.59
N THR A 168 -22.37 -12.23 5.48
CA THR A 168 -22.34 -11.64 6.83
C THR A 168 -21.16 -12.20 7.63
N VAL A 169 -20.37 -11.30 8.19
CA VAL A 169 -19.23 -11.60 9.05
C VAL A 169 -19.34 -10.86 10.38
N THR A 170 -18.63 -11.35 11.39
CA THR A 170 -18.43 -10.63 12.66
C THR A 170 -16.93 -10.39 12.83
N GLY A 171 -16.55 -9.12 12.80
CA GLY A 171 -15.20 -8.68 13.10
C GLY A 171 -15.04 -8.38 14.59
N VAL A 172 -13.86 -8.69 15.12
CA VAL A 172 -13.47 -8.40 16.49
C VAL A 172 -12.07 -7.79 16.47
N ALA A 173 -11.96 -6.52 16.87
CA ALA A 173 -10.71 -5.80 16.84
C ALA A 173 -10.19 -5.47 18.23
N ARG A 174 -8.92 -5.82 18.49
CA ARG A 174 -8.16 -5.45 19.68
C ARG A 174 -6.69 -5.34 19.32
N PHE A 175 -6.30 -4.21 18.74
CA PHE A 175 -4.92 -3.95 18.30
C PHE A 175 -4.39 -4.93 17.23
N ASN A 176 -5.29 -5.61 16.51
CA ASN A 176 -4.92 -6.32 15.29
C ASN A 176 -4.42 -5.30 14.26
N THR A 177 -3.49 -5.68 13.41
CA THR A 177 -3.22 -4.87 12.20
C THR A 177 -4.48 -4.81 11.34
N LEU A 178 -4.74 -3.67 10.71
CA LEU A 178 -5.88 -3.56 9.79
C LEU A 178 -5.77 -4.59 8.66
N GLN A 179 -4.55 -4.84 8.14
CA GLN A 179 -4.33 -5.85 7.10
C GLN A 179 -4.75 -7.25 7.55
N GLY A 180 -4.31 -7.69 8.73
CA GLY A 180 -4.67 -9.02 9.25
C GLY A 180 -6.17 -9.15 9.48
N LEU A 181 -6.79 -8.13 10.09
CA LEU A 181 -8.24 -8.11 10.31
C LEU A 181 -9.03 -8.15 8.99
N PHE A 182 -8.62 -7.36 7.99
CA PHE A 182 -9.30 -7.31 6.68
C PHE A 182 -9.10 -8.60 5.89
N TYR A 183 -7.92 -9.20 5.96
CA TYR A 183 -7.66 -10.49 5.33
C TYR A 183 -8.62 -11.56 5.88
N ASP A 184 -8.74 -11.69 7.20
CA ASP A 184 -9.62 -12.67 7.83
C ASP A 184 -11.10 -12.42 7.46
N LEU A 185 -11.56 -11.18 7.53
CA LEU A 185 -12.93 -10.80 7.16
C LEU A 185 -13.23 -11.05 5.68
N ALA A 186 -12.30 -10.73 4.80
CA ALA A 186 -12.43 -10.93 3.36
C ALA A 186 -12.48 -12.42 3.00
N GLN A 187 -11.64 -13.25 3.65
CA GLN A 187 -11.64 -14.70 3.45
C GLN A 187 -13.01 -15.31 3.84
N VAL A 188 -13.52 -14.97 5.02
CA VAL A 188 -14.84 -15.46 5.47
C VAL A 188 -15.97 -14.86 4.63
N GLY A 189 -15.84 -13.60 4.25
CA GLY A 189 -16.83 -12.88 3.45
C GLY A 189 -16.87 -13.26 1.97
N GLY A 190 -15.83 -13.92 1.46
CA GLY A 190 -15.71 -14.31 0.05
C GLY A 190 -15.52 -13.09 -0.88
N ILE A 191 -14.82 -12.05 -0.43
CA ILE A 191 -14.58 -10.81 -1.20
C ILE A 191 -13.10 -10.47 -1.29
N GLY A 192 -12.77 -9.55 -2.24
CA GLY A 192 -11.49 -8.83 -2.28
C GLY A 192 -11.63 -7.41 -1.68
N TYR A 193 -10.54 -6.87 -1.17
CA TYR A 193 -10.43 -5.47 -0.73
C TYR A 193 -9.22 -4.79 -1.34
#